data_815a8d3cd7c73faf2a54ff3b980717a9
#
_entry.id   815a8d3cd7c73faf2a54ff3b980717a9
#
_cell.length_a   1.000
_cell.length_b   1.000
_cell.length_c   1.000
_cell.angle_alpha   90.00
_cell.angle_beta   90.00
_cell.angle_gamma   90.00
#
_symmetry.space_group_name_H-M   'P 1'
#
loop_
_entity.id
_entity.type
_entity.pdbx_description
1 polymer ?
#
loop_
_entity_poly.entity_id
_entity_poly.type
_entity_poly.pdbx_seq_one_letter_code
_entity_poly.pdbx_strand_id
1 'polypeptide(L)'
;MNKFLIILALFTSQAFAWEQRAPLPVDACKVHSPYGWAQTVRQIQPICREAYLVGYDAPVKIPAYVSYTLLPQNALGCFPRTDAFVADKSVPNGATPSDYAGTGYDKGHAAPDGDMSWSQQVEYESFLMTNMYPQHGSLNRGIWK
;
A
#
# COMPACT_ATOMS: atom_id res chain seq x y z
N MET A 1 17.26 10.42 -58.67
CA MET A 1 16.95 9.25 -57.81
C MET A 1 17.06 9.66 -56.35
N ASN A 2 15.92 10.11 -55.76
CA ASN A 2 15.86 10.55 -54.34
C ASN A 2 15.67 9.30 -53.43
N LYS A 3 16.67 9.01 -52.62
CA LYS A 3 16.55 7.98 -51.59
C LYS A 3 15.87 8.62 -50.37
N PHE A 4 14.59 8.29 -50.12
CA PHE A 4 13.92 8.60 -48.88
C PHE A 4 14.46 7.67 -47.79
N LEU A 5 15.12 8.25 -46.79
CA LEU A 5 15.54 7.56 -45.57
C LEU A 5 14.34 7.51 -44.63
N ILE A 6 13.71 6.36 -44.45
CA ILE A 6 12.65 6.17 -43.49
C ILE A 6 13.33 5.95 -42.13
N ILE A 7 13.30 6.95 -41.27
CA ILE A 7 13.72 6.82 -39.87
C ILE A 7 12.59 6.13 -39.11
N LEU A 8 12.75 4.85 -38.82
CA LEU A 8 11.84 4.10 -37.97
C LEU A 8 12.12 4.50 -36.51
N ALA A 9 11.33 5.40 -35.94
CA ALA A 9 11.39 5.72 -34.53
C ALA A 9 10.86 4.53 -33.72
N LEU A 10 11.76 3.77 -33.10
CA LEU A 10 11.40 2.75 -32.13
C LEU A 10 10.93 3.45 -30.85
N PHE A 11 9.61 3.60 -30.68
CA PHE A 11 9.04 3.92 -29.38
C PHE A 11 9.22 2.72 -28.47
N THR A 12 10.27 2.73 -27.66
CA THR A 12 10.35 1.82 -26.51
C THR A 12 9.33 2.30 -25.50
N SER A 13 8.22 1.58 -25.37
CA SER A 13 7.32 1.75 -24.23
C SER A 13 8.10 1.38 -22.98
N GLN A 14 8.54 2.39 -22.23
CA GLN A 14 9.03 2.14 -20.88
C GLN A 14 7.82 1.71 -20.06
N ALA A 15 7.73 0.43 -19.79
CA ALA A 15 6.82 -0.06 -18.75
C ALA A 15 7.26 0.59 -17.45
N PHE A 16 6.43 1.49 -16.90
CA PHE A 16 6.62 2.02 -15.56
C PHE A 16 6.48 0.85 -14.59
N ALA A 17 7.59 0.24 -14.21
CA ALA A 17 7.63 -0.68 -13.11
C ALA A 17 7.48 0.14 -11.82
N TRP A 18 6.40 -0.08 -11.08
CA TRP A 18 6.22 0.55 -9.77
C TRP A 18 7.36 0.13 -8.86
N GLU A 19 8.07 1.10 -8.36
CA GLU A 19 9.15 0.84 -7.41
C GLU A 19 8.65 1.14 -6.00
N GLN A 20 8.88 0.19 -5.08
CA GLN A 20 8.60 0.42 -3.68
C GLN A 20 9.52 1.53 -3.18
N ARG A 21 8.92 2.64 -2.76
CA ARG A 21 9.64 3.70 -2.09
C ARG A 21 10.04 3.26 -0.67
N ALA A 22 11.15 3.78 -0.19
CA ALA A 22 11.46 3.72 1.23
C ALA A 22 10.35 4.42 2.04
N PRO A 23 10.07 3.97 3.27
CA PRO A 23 9.18 4.71 4.17
C PRO A 23 9.68 6.15 4.36
N LEU A 24 8.74 7.07 4.51
CA LEU A 24 9.05 8.44 4.88
C LEU A 24 9.58 8.49 6.33
N PRO A 25 10.32 9.54 6.71
CA PRO A 25 10.62 9.79 8.12
C PRO A 25 9.34 9.79 8.93
N VAL A 26 9.35 9.17 10.11
CA VAL A 26 8.17 8.98 10.95
C VAL A 26 7.46 10.32 11.27
N ASP A 27 8.23 11.39 11.43
CA ASP A 27 7.69 12.73 11.65
C ASP A 27 6.83 13.28 10.49
N ALA A 28 7.02 12.79 9.27
CA ALA A 28 6.19 13.18 8.13
C ALA A 28 4.75 12.68 8.27
N CYS A 29 4.52 11.61 9.07
CA CYS A 29 3.19 11.07 9.32
C CYS A 29 2.42 11.76 10.45
N LYS A 30 2.90 12.86 11.01
CA LYS A 30 2.13 13.63 12.01
C LYS A 30 0.77 14.10 11.48
N VAL A 31 0.65 14.33 10.18
CA VAL A 31 -0.64 14.64 9.52
C VAL A 31 -1.66 13.50 9.66
N HIS A 32 -1.19 12.25 9.69
CA HIS A 32 -2.03 11.05 9.83
C HIS A 32 -2.25 10.65 11.29
N SER A 33 -1.48 11.21 12.20
CA SER A 33 -1.56 10.93 13.64
C SER A 33 -1.40 12.22 14.47
N PRO A 34 -2.31 13.19 14.34
CA PRO A 34 -2.18 14.52 14.94
C PRO A 34 -2.18 14.48 16.48
N TYR A 35 -2.71 13.42 17.07
CA TYR A 35 -2.75 13.22 18.53
C TYR A 35 -1.63 12.31 19.05
N GLY A 36 -0.64 12.00 18.21
CA GLY A 36 0.47 11.10 18.53
C GLY A 36 0.19 9.64 18.16
N TRP A 37 1.08 8.78 18.58
CA TRP A 37 1.06 7.36 18.24
C TRP A 37 0.14 6.58 19.18
N ALA A 38 -0.55 5.58 18.64
CA ALA A 38 -1.31 4.66 19.47
C ALA A 38 -0.37 3.89 20.41
N GLN A 39 -0.69 3.93 21.70
CA GLN A 39 0.06 3.17 22.70
C GLN A 39 -0.34 1.71 22.65
N THR A 40 0.64 0.83 22.58
CA THR A 40 0.46 -0.62 22.53
C THR A 40 1.32 -1.30 23.60
N VAL A 41 0.87 -2.45 24.07
CA VAL A 41 1.66 -3.27 25.02
C VAL A 41 2.80 -4.04 24.35
N ARG A 42 2.78 -4.09 23.02
CA ARG A 42 3.79 -4.78 22.19
C ARG A 42 4.68 -3.75 21.50
N GLN A 43 5.91 -4.14 21.22
CA GLN A 43 6.79 -3.32 20.38
C GLN A 43 6.27 -3.30 18.95
N ILE A 44 5.88 -2.11 18.48
CA ILE A 44 5.34 -1.87 17.17
C ILE A 44 6.32 -1.04 16.37
N GLN A 45 6.59 -1.46 15.13
CA GLN A 45 7.41 -0.71 14.19
C GLN A 45 6.54 0.33 13.48
N PRO A 46 6.77 1.64 13.64
CA PRO A 46 6.06 2.64 12.85
C PRO A 46 6.60 2.67 11.42
N ILE A 47 5.71 2.62 10.44
CA ILE A 47 6.01 2.72 9.01
C ILE A 47 5.18 3.85 8.44
N CYS A 48 5.85 4.93 8.02
CA CYS A 48 5.21 6.10 7.44
C CYS A 48 5.17 5.98 5.92
N ARG A 49 3.97 6.04 5.35
CA ARG A 49 3.72 6.14 3.90
C ARG A 49 3.14 7.52 3.57
N GLU A 50 3.04 7.83 2.29
CA GLU A 50 2.54 9.13 1.85
C GLU A 50 1.11 9.39 2.34
N ALA A 51 0.24 8.37 2.35
CA ALA A 51 -1.18 8.50 2.67
C ALA A 51 -1.57 7.94 4.03
N TYR A 52 -0.71 7.18 4.71
CA TYR A 52 -1.06 6.53 5.97
C TYR A 52 0.17 6.20 6.82
N LEU A 53 -0.09 5.99 8.10
CA LEU A 53 0.85 5.44 9.06
C LEU A 53 0.42 4.03 9.45
N VAL A 54 1.34 3.10 9.45
CA VAL A 54 1.16 1.75 10.00
C VAL A 54 1.95 1.61 11.28
N GLY A 55 1.31 1.11 12.32
CA GLY A 55 1.99 0.48 13.45
C GLY A 55 2.08 -1.02 13.20
N TYR A 56 3.22 -1.50 12.71
CA TYR A 56 3.40 -2.90 12.29
C TYR A 56 3.92 -3.78 13.41
N ASP A 57 3.22 -4.88 13.67
CA ASP A 57 3.62 -5.91 14.64
C ASP A 57 4.38 -7.02 13.91
N ALA A 58 5.70 -6.86 13.81
CA ALA A 58 6.55 -7.75 13.02
C ALA A 58 6.54 -9.22 13.48
N PRO A 59 6.53 -9.56 14.79
CA PRO A 59 6.41 -10.93 15.26
C PRO A 59 5.18 -11.69 14.76
N VAL A 60 4.04 -11.03 14.60
CA VAL A 60 2.80 -11.65 14.10
C VAL A 60 2.49 -11.29 12.65
N LYS A 61 3.34 -10.47 12.03
CA LYS A 61 3.29 -10.09 10.61
C LYS A 61 1.98 -9.42 10.17
N ILE A 62 1.36 -8.63 11.05
CA ILE A 62 0.15 -7.84 10.74
C ILE A 62 0.27 -6.41 11.25
N PRO A 63 -0.47 -5.44 10.70
CA PRO A 63 -0.59 -4.14 11.33
C PRO A 63 -1.31 -4.27 12.69
N ALA A 64 -0.80 -3.62 13.73
CA ALA A 64 -1.54 -3.47 14.99
C ALA A 64 -2.60 -2.37 14.85
N TYR A 65 -2.29 -1.35 14.05
CA TYR A 65 -3.20 -0.27 13.67
C TYR A 65 -2.73 0.40 12.39
N VAL A 66 -3.66 1.09 11.74
CA VAL A 66 -3.39 2.05 10.67
C VAL A 66 -4.08 3.35 11.02
N SER A 67 -3.44 4.46 10.74
CA SER A 67 -3.98 5.80 10.92
C SER A 67 -3.75 6.63 9.67
N TYR A 68 -4.79 7.32 9.19
CA TYR A 68 -4.69 8.21 8.04
C TYR A 68 -5.72 9.34 8.13
N THR A 69 -5.43 10.42 7.42
CA THR A 69 -6.36 11.53 7.23
C THR A 69 -6.86 11.51 5.80
N LEU A 70 -8.15 11.28 5.61
CA LEU A 70 -8.80 11.36 4.33
C LEU A 70 -9.33 12.77 4.10
N LEU A 71 -8.77 13.45 3.11
CA LEU A 71 -9.24 14.77 2.71
C LEU A 71 -10.34 14.64 1.63
N PRO A 72 -11.32 15.57 1.56
CA PRO A 72 -12.41 15.49 0.59
C PRO A 72 -11.94 15.33 -0.86
N GLN A 73 -10.87 16.03 -1.26
CA GLN A 73 -10.29 15.92 -2.60
C GLN A 73 -9.68 14.54 -2.87
N ASN A 74 -9.20 13.84 -1.84
CA ASN A 74 -8.58 12.53 -1.97
C ASN A 74 -9.65 11.41 -2.06
N ALA A 75 -10.82 11.63 -1.46
CA ALA A 75 -11.94 10.69 -1.53
C ALA A 75 -12.55 10.53 -2.94
N LEU A 76 -12.17 11.41 -3.88
CA LEU A 76 -12.60 11.37 -5.27
C LEU A 76 -11.55 10.75 -6.21
N GLY A 77 -10.64 9.97 -5.67
CA GLY A 77 -9.61 9.29 -6.45
C GLY A 77 -10.20 8.36 -7.53
N CYS A 78 -9.48 8.24 -8.64
CA CYS A 78 -9.92 7.47 -9.81
C CYS A 78 -8.82 6.59 -10.41
N PHE A 79 -7.67 6.46 -9.76
CA PHE A 79 -6.65 5.53 -10.24
C PHE A 79 -7.15 4.08 -10.10
N PRO A 80 -6.96 3.28 -11.16
CA PRO A 80 -7.45 1.90 -11.16
C PRO A 80 -6.70 1.07 -10.13
N ARG A 81 -7.42 0.14 -9.53
CA ARG A 81 -6.90 -0.84 -8.60
C ARG A 81 -5.84 -1.71 -9.27
N THR A 82 -4.66 -1.84 -8.66
CA THR A 82 -3.55 -2.62 -9.22
C THR A 82 -3.58 -4.10 -8.83
N ASP A 83 -4.20 -4.46 -7.69
CA ASP A 83 -4.11 -5.80 -7.07
C ASP A 83 -2.65 -6.28 -6.86
N ALA A 84 -1.73 -5.35 -6.75
CA ALA A 84 -0.29 -5.58 -6.70
C ALA A 84 0.19 -5.96 -5.29
N PHE A 85 -0.43 -6.96 -4.67
CA PHE A 85 -0.02 -7.46 -3.34
C PHE A 85 1.43 -7.89 -3.33
N VAL A 86 2.28 -7.18 -2.61
CA VAL A 86 3.72 -7.42 -2.53
C VAL A 86 4.24 -7.28 -1.11
N ALA A 87 5.28 -8.06 -0.78
CA ALA A 87 5.99 -7.89 0.48
C ALA A 87 6.59 -6.48 0.58
N ASP A 88 6.52 -5.89 1.77
CA ASP A 88 7.14 -4.59 2.04
C ASP A 88 8.64 -4.77 2.28
N LYS A 89 9.46 -4.27 1.36
CA LYS A 89 10.93 -4.37 1.43
C LYS A 89 11.53 -3.64 2.63
N SER A 90 10.79 -2.70 3.24
CA SER A 90 11.25 -1.99 4.43
C SER A 90 11.14 -2.81 5.72
N VAL A 91 10.48 -3.98 5.66
CA VAL A 91 10.30 -4.88 6.80
C VAL A 91 10.89 -6.25 6.47
N PRO A 92 12.16 -6.48 6.78
CA PRO A 92 12.77 -7.81 6.64
C PRO A 92 11.95 -8.86 7.39
N ASN A 93 11.67 -10.00 6.73
CA ASN A 93 10.83 -11.07 7.26
C ASN A 93 9.37 -10.66 7.59
N GLY A 94 8.87 -9.55 7.03
CA GLY A 94 7.47 -9.14 7.11
C GLY A 94 6.53 -10.12 6.40
N ALA A 95 5.24 -9.78 6.40
CA ALA A 95 4.23 -10.56 5.68
C ALA A 95 4.51 -10.61 4.16
N THR A 96 4.18 -11.73 3.57
CA THR A 96 4.23 -11.97 2.13
C THR A 96 2.88 -12.46 1.61
N PRO A 97 2.57 -12.33 0.32
CA PRO A 97 1.33 -12.91 -0.22
C PRO A 97 1.19 -14.41 0.01
N SER A 98 2.31 -15.16 0.09
CA SER A 98 2.30 -16.59 0.35
C SER A 98 1.90 -16.96 1.78
N ASP A 99 2.06 -16.07 2.76
CA ASP A 99 1.59 -16.30 4.13
C ASP A 99 0.05 -16.46 4.21
N TYR A 100 -0.68 -16.01 3.18
CA TYR A 100 -2.14 -16.11 3.09
C TYR A 100 -2.61 -17.31 2.26
N ALA A 101 -1.72 -17.94 1.49
CA ALA A 101 -2.08 -19.05 0.61
C ALA A 101 -2.58 -20.25 1.41
N GLY A 102 -3.75 -20.80 1.06
CA GLY A 102 -4.34 -21.96 1.71
C GLY A 102 -4.92 -21.72 3.10
N THR A 103 -4.88 -20.49 3.63
CA THR A 103 -5.38 -20.18 4.99
C THR A 103 -6.91 -20.05 5.06
N GLY A 104 -7.59 -19.83 3.94
CA GLY A 104 -9.01 -19.51 3.89
C GLY A 104 -9.33 -18.03 4.19
N TYR A 105 -8.33 -17.22 4.47
CA TYR A 105 -8.48 -15.78 4.68
C TYR A 105 -8.06 -14.98 3.44
N ASP A 106 -8.76 -13.85 3.23
CA ASP A 106 -8.38 -12.85 2.24
C ASP A 106 -7.27 -11.93 2.79
N LYS A 107 -6.50 -11.35 1.87
CA LYS A 107 -5.62 -10.21 2.17
C LYS A 107 -6.49 -8.95 2.25
N GLY A 108 -6.96 -8.62 3.45
CA GLY A 108 -7.83 -7.48 3.67
C GLY A 108 -7.04 -6.21 4.02
N HIS A 109 -7.37 -5.11 3.36
CA HIS A 109 -6.75 -3.82 3.60
C HIS A 109 -7.09 -3.26 4.99
N ALA A 110 -6.10 -2.72 5.69
CA ALA A 110 -6.29 -1.91 6.90
C ALA A 110 -6.63 -0.45 6.53
N ALA A 111 -5.80 0.19 5.69
CA ALA A 111 -6.15 1.42 4.98
C ALA A 111 -6.75 1.03 3.63
N PRO A 112 -8.06 1.25 3.38
CA PRO A 112 -8.74 0.77 2.19
C PRO A 112 -8.16 1.34 0.90
N ASP A 113 -8.05 0.52 -0.13
CA ASP A 113 -7.64 0.90 -1.48
C ASP A 113 -8.48 2.04 -2.06
N GLY A 114 -9.81 2.00 -1.84
CA GLY A 114 -10.70 3.06 -2.30
C GLY A 114 -10.37 4.45 -1.77
N ASP A 115 -9.86 4.55 -0.54
CA ASP A 115 -9.44 5.82 0.06
C ASP A 115 -8.04 6.25 -0.45
N MET A 116 -7.30 5.36 -1.09
CA MET A 116 -5.92 5.56 -1.55
C MET A 116 -5.82 5.79 -3.07
N SER A 117 -6.93 5.77 -3.79
CA SER A 117 -6.98 5.84 -5.26
C SER A 117 -6.78 7.25 -5.86
N TRP A 118 -6.37 8.24 -5.08
CA TRP A 118 -6.12 9.61 -5.54
C TRP A 118 -4.73 9.83 -6.14
N SER A 119 -3.81 8.92 -5.94
CA SER A 119 -2.47 8.90 -6.54
C SER A 119 -2.12 7.46 -6.88
N GLN A 120 -1.55 7.23 -8.03
CA GLN A 120 -1.17 5.89 -8.48
C GLN A 120 -0.11 5.25 -7.56
N GLN A 121 0.82 6.04 -7.03
CA GLN A 121 1.82 5.57 -6.07
C GLN A 121 1.19 5.22 -4.72
N VAL A 122 0.26 6.03 -4.26
CA VAL A 122 -0.46 5.79 -2.99
C VAL A 122 -1.34 4.55 -3.09
N GLU A 123 -2.01 4.38 -4.22
CA GLU A 123 -2.79 3.18 -4.51
C GLU A 123 -1.90 1.93 -4.46
N TYR A 124 -0.76 1.94 -5.16
CA TYR A 124 0.20 0.85 -5.11
C TYR A 124 0.71 0.58 -3.69
N GLU A 125 1.04 1.62 -2.91
CA GLU A 125 1.50 1.47 -1.53
C GLU A 125 0.42 0.86 -0.62
N SER A 126 -0.86 1.03 -0.93
CA SER A 126 -1.95 0.41 -0.18
C SER A 126 -1.92 -1.12 -0.26
N PHE A 127 -1.31 -1.70 -1.32
CA PHE A 127 -1.16 -3.16 -1.52
C PHE A 127 0.09 -3.76 -0.87
N LEU A 128 0.88 -2.99 -0.15
CA LEU A 128 1.98 -3.53 0.64
C LEU A 128 1.45 -4.45 1.75
N MET A 129 2.08 -5.61 1.91
CA MET A 129 1.62 -6.62 2.89
C MET A 129 1.66 -6.13 4.33
N THR A 130 2.37 -5.03 4.63
CA THR A 130 2.33 -4.34 5.92
C THR A 130 1.00 -3.64 6.21
N ASN A 131 0.16 -3.46 5.18
CA ASN A 131 -1.20 -2.90 5.29
C ASN A 131 -2.29 -3.98 5.27
N MET A 132 -1.94 -5.27 5.39
CA MET A 132 -2.88 -6.38 5.20
C MET A 132 -3.20 -7.10 6.50
N TYR A 133 -4.51 -7.36 6.72
CA TYR A 133 -5.02 -8.27 7.73
C TYR A 133 -5.51 -9.58 7.10
N PRO A 134 -5.42 -10.71 7.82
CA PRO A 134 -6.18 -11.90 7.46
C PRO A 134 -7.67 -11.64 7.75
N GLN A 135 -8.45 -11.34 6.72
CA GLN A 135 -9.88 -11.05 6.84
C GLN A 135 -10.72 -12.21 6.32
N HIS A 136 -11.83 -12.50 7.01
CA HIS A 136 -12.81 -13.43 6.51
C HIS A 136 -13.46 -12.90 5.22
N GLY A 137 -13.62 -13.76 4.20
CA GLY A 137 -14.10 -13.31 2.89
C GLY A 137 -15.45 -12.60 2.91
N SER A 138 -16.37 -12.98 3.79
CA SER A 138 -17.67 -12.30 3.93
C SER A 138 -17.54 -10.87 4.48
N LEU A 139 -16.54 -10.61 5.32
CA LEU A 139 -16.24 -9.26 5.80
C LEU A 139 -15.55 -8.47 4.67
N ASN A 140 -14.42 -8.99 4.16
CA ASN A 140 -13.57 -8.28 3.21
C ASN A 140 -14.29 -7.96 1.89
N ARG A 141 -15.07 -8.90 1.36
CA ARG A 141 -15.80 -8.78 0.09
C ARG A 141 -17.25 -8.30 0.25
N GLY A 142 -17.70 -8.08 1.48
CA GLY A 142 -19.03 -7.63 1.85
C GLY A 142 -19.04 -6.23 2.46
N ILE A 143 -19.22 -6.14 3.77
CA ILE A 143 -19.43 -4.87 4.50
C ILE A 143 -18.21 -3.93 4.40
N TRP A 144 -17.00 -4.50 4.29
CA TRP A 144 -15.75 -3.72 4.24
C TRP A 144 -15.41 -3.19 2.82
N LYS A 145 -16.12 -3.65 1.81
CA LYS A 145 -15.85 -3.30 0.40
C LYS A 145 -16.49 -1.95 0.02
#